data_6773c2209a10a46bf28572c9675d7b58
#
_entry.id   6773c2209a10a46bf28572c9675d7b58
#
_cell.length_a   1.000
_cell.length_b   1.000
_cell.length_c   1.000
_cell.angle_alpha   90.00
_cell.angle_beta   90.00
_cell.angle_gamma   90.00
#
_symmetry.space_group_name_H-M   'P 1'
#
loop_
_entity.id
_entity.type
_entity.pdbx_description
1 polymer ?
#
loop_
_entity_poly.entity_id
_entity_poly.type
_entity_poly.pdbx_seq_one_letter_code
_entity_poly.pdbx_strand_id
1 'polypeptide(L)'
;VSFTGSENFLYWVNASNKVVSTAKSYTFTMGSETALKAVCGKASQNQATVVFVSHSDQIISSNAYGTSDTIQFPVPPIKMGCTFTGWSMTEDQIHAAMANNGGIIQVRALYTEPSIVCKVTVVYPEGVDSEGVDAVVGKAIDVTAKDIEGKTFSYWTDNDGNILGYTKTLKLAPSADMTVKAVYGENAEAKPVIAMTAVDAGAGDSYYVISFTATRAVPEGYELVKQGILYSIDSRCAGDAAKDYLKLTADGKAPEGVYEFSGGNNDLNGVTRFNGKVRTAGTTLYGRGYMILKNSAGEVLYVYSDTILSGSYNSLK
;
A
#
# COMPACT_ATOMS: atom_id res chain seq x y z
N VAL A 1 -12.54 2.73 -24.09
CA VAL A 1 -13.54 1.66 -23.88
C VAL A 1 -14.92 2.27 -23.71
N SER A 2 -15.95 1.54 -24.14
CA SER A 2 -17.34 1.95 -23.99
C SER A 2 -18.19 0.76 -23.56
N PHE A 3 -19.12 1.00 -22.64
CA PHE A 3 -20.10 -0.03 -22.26
C PHE A 3 -21.26 -0.05 -23.24
N THR A 4 -21.48 -1.22 -23.87
CA THR A 4 -22.54 -1.45 -24.88
C THR A 4 -23.61 -2.44 -24.43
N GLY A 5 -23.52 -2.92 -23.17
CA GLY A 5 -24.50 -3.86 -22.60
C GLY A 5 -25.87 -3.23 -22.38
N SER A 6 -26.90 -4.07 -22.28
CA SER A 6 -28.28 -3.66 -21.98
C SER A 6 -28.53 -3.39 -20.49
N GLU A 7 -27.58 -3.75 -19.62
CA GLU A 7 -27.67 -3.55 -18.18
C GLU A 7 -27.41 -2.08 -17.80
N ASN A 8 -27.88 -1.68 -16.63
CA ASN A 8 -27.67 -0.35 -16.11
C ASN A 8 -26.19 -0.18 -15.70
N PHE A 9 -25.41 0.45 -16.55
CA PHE A 9 -24.02 0.79 -16.26
C PHE A 9 -23.93 1.77 -15.09
N LEU A 10 -23.07 1.48 -14.14
CA LEU A 10 -22.82 2.32 -12.98
C LEU A 10 -21.46 3.03 -13.09
N TYR A 11 -20.38 2.28 -13.20
CA TYR A 11 -19.03 2.82 -13.25
C TYR A 11 -18.01 1.80 -13.76
N TRP A 12 -16.81 2.29 -14.09
CA TRP A 12 -15.64 1.47 -14.38
C TRP A 12 -14.75 1.38 -13.15
N VAL A 13 -14.22 0.18 -12.86
CA VAL A 13 -13.16 -0.04 -11.87
C VAL A 13 -11.93 -0.64 -12.54
N ASN A 14 -10.75 -0.29 -12.01
CA ASN A 14 -9.49 -0.92 -12.41
C ASN A 14 -9.27 -2.26 -11.68
N ALA A 15 -8.12 -2.90 -11.94
CA ALA A 15 -7.73 -4.15 -11.30
C ALA A 15 -7.70 -4.10 -9.76
N SER A 16 -7.49 -2.91 -9.19
CA SER A 16 -7.48 -2.67 -7.73
C SER A 16 -8.86 -2.33 -7.16
N ASN A 17 -9.95 -2.51 -7.92
CA ASN A 17 -11.31 -2.09 -7.58
C ASN A 17 -11.47 -0.58 -7.31
N LYS A 18 -10.59 0.25 -7.83
CA LYS A 18 -10.73 1.69 -7.75
C LYS A 18 -11.67 2.18 -8.85
N VAL A 19 -12.63 3.05 -8.49
CA VAL A 19 -13.49 3.72 -9.49
C VAL A 19 -12.62 4.67 -10.33
N VAL A 20 -12.60 4.44 -11.63
CA VAL A 20 -11.82 5.26 -12.59
C VAL A 20 -12.70 6.14 -13.46
N SER A 21 -13.97 5.78 -13.66
CA SER A 21 -14.94 6.62 -14.39
C SER A 21 -16.37 6.19 -14.09
N THR A 22 -17.27 7.17 -14.03
CA THR A 22 -18.73 6.97 -13.98
C THR A 22 -19.39 7.17 -15.36
N ALA A 23 -18.63 7.56 -16.37
CA ALA A 23 -19.13 7.70 -17.73
C ALA A 23 -19.15 6.36 -18.46
N LYS A 24 -20.22 6.09 -19.25
CA LYS A 24 -20.32 4.86 -20.08
C LYS A 24 -19.14 4.69 -21.04
N SER A 25 -18.59 5.80 -21.54
CA SER A 25 -17.38 5.82 -22.35
C SER A 25 -16.22 6.38 -21.53
N TYR A 26 -15.11 5.65 -21.48
CA TYR A 26 -13.92 6.03 -20.74
C TYR A 26 -12.69 5.95 -21.65
N THR A 27 -11.99 7.06 -21.75
CA THR A 27 -10.71 7.14 -22.50
C THR A 27 -9.57 7.20 -21.49
N PHE A 28 -8.56 6.37 -21.67
CA PHE A 28 -7.37 6.32 -20.84
C PHE A 28 -6.13 6.03 -21.70
N THR A 29 -4.97 6.42 -21.20
CA THR A 29 -3.70 6.10 -21.84
C THR A 29 -3.28 4.69 -21.40
N MET A 30 -2.95 3.83 -22.34
CA MET A 30 -2.41 2.49 -22.04
C MET A 30 -1.08 2.65 -21.30
N GLY A 31 -1.08 2.18 -20.07
CA GLY A 31 0.06 2.28 -19.14
C GLY A 31 -0.02 1.17 -18.09
N SER A 32 -0.09 1.54 -16.83
CA SER A 32 -0.18 0.61 -15.70
C SER A 32 -1.55 -0.07 -15.53
N GLU A 33 -2.59 0.42 -16.17
CA GLU A 33 -3.95 -0.15 -16.08
C GLU A 33 -4.09 -1.30 -17.08
N THR A 34 -4.08 -2.53 -16.58
CA THR A 34 -4.16 -3.74 -17.41
C THR A 34 -5.55 -4.36 -17.47
N ALA A 35 -6.47 -3.96 -16.60
CA ALA A 35 -7.82 -4.48 -16.56
C ALA A 35 -8.83 -3.40 -16.14
N LEU A 36 -9.93 -3.32 -16.86
CA LEU A 36 -11.10 -2.51 -16.54
C LEU A 36 -12.33 -3.40 -16.46
N LYS A 37 -13.12 -3.24 -15.41
CA LYS A 37 -14.38 -3.95 -15.20
C LYS A 37 -15.51 -2.93 -15.19
N ALA A 38 -16.53 -3.15 -16.04
CA ALA A 38 -17.80 -2.44 -15.94
C ALA A 38 -18.59 -3.01 -14.77
N VAL A 39 -19.08 -2.14 -13.89
CA VAL A 39 -19.98 -2.49 -12.82
C VAL A 39 -21.38 -2.00 -13.21
N CYS A 40 -22.35 -2.90 -13.16
CA CYS A 40 -23.74 -2.64 -13.52
C CYS A 40 -24.65 -2.89 -12.31
N GLY A 41 -25.72 -2.17 -12.21
CA GLY A 41 -26.71 -2.26 -11.12
C GLY A 41 -28.14 -2.01 -11.61
N LYS A 42 -29.11 -2.23 -10.72
CA LYS A 42 -30.51 -1.89 -11.00
C LYS A 42 -30.74 -0.41 -10.65
N ALA A 43 -31.01 0.44 -11.63
CA ALA A 43 -31.62 1.73 -11.38
C ALA A 43 -33.11 1.60 -11.65
N SER A 44 -33.91 1.61 -10.62
CA SER A 44 -35.34 1.95 -10.72
C SER A 44 -35.56 3.36 -10.22
N GLN A 45 -36.67 3.99 -10.60
CA GLN A 45 -37.07 5.27 -10.01
C GLN A 45 -37.11 5.12 -8.48
N ASN A 46 -36.55 6.09 -7.76
CA ASN A 46 -36.44 6.12 -6.30
C ASN A 46 -35.44 5.09 -5.70
N GLN A 47 -34.50 4.60 -6.47
CA GLN A 47 -33.38 3.79 -5.98
C GLN A 47 -32.06 4.33 -6.51
N ALA A 48 -31.02 4.21 -5.68
CA ALA A 48 -29.65 4.51 -6.10
C ALA A 48 -28.70 3.41 -5.62
N THR A 49 -27.61 3.25 -6.35
CA THR A 49 -26.48 2.45 -5.85
C THR A 49 -25.58 3.36 -5.02
N VAL A 50 -25.54 3.12 -3.72
CA VAL A 50 -24.61 3.81 -2.81
C VAL A 50 -23.29 3.07 -2.80
N VAL A 51 -22.23 3.77 -3.17
CA VAL A 51 -20.87 3.24 -3.26
C VAL A 51 -20.02 3.89 -2.19
N PHE A 52 -19.65 3.14 -1.16
CA PHE A 52 -18.72 3.59 -0.16
C PHE A 52 -17.28 3.38 -0.63
N VAL A 53 -16.49 4.45 -0.60
CA VAL A 53 -15.10 4.42 -1.04
C VAL A 53 -14.15 4.86 0.07
N SER A 54 -12.94 4.30 0.04
CA SER A 54 -11.85 4.71 0.93
C SER A 54 -11.36 6.13 0.58
N HIS A 55 -10.45 6.65 1.39
CA HIS A 55 -9.74 7.90 1.10
C HIS A 55 -8.92 7.86 -0.22
N SER A 56 -8.62 6.66 -0.74
CA SER A 56 -7.90 6.43 -2.00
C SER A 56 -8.80 5.92 -3.14
N ASP A 57 -10.11 6.16 -3.06
CA ASP A 57 -11.12 5.78 -4.05
C ASP A 57 -11.30 4.28 -4.28
N GLN A 58 -10.81 3.42 -3.38
CA GLN A 58 -11.09 2.00 -3.44
C GLN A 58 -12.52 1.74 -2.93
N ILE A 59 -13.27 0.91 -3.62
CA ILE A 59 -14.62 0.52 -3.21
C ILE A 59 -14.53 -0.35 -1.95
N ILE A 60 -15.26 0.06 -0.90
CA ILE A 60 -15.44 -0.70 0.34
C ILE A 60 -16.69 -1.56 0.22
N SER A 61 -17.81 -0.93 -0.11
CA SER A 61 -19.08 -1.60 -0.37
C SER A 61 -19.88 -0.89 -1.45
N SER A 62 -20.81 -1.60 -2.07
CA SER A 62 -21.70 -1.08 -3.11
C SER A 62 -23.02 -1.82 -3.05
N ASN A 63 -24.08 -1.11 -2.66
CA ASN A 63 -25.42 -1.69 -2.52
C ASN A 63 -26.47 -0.77 -3.11
N ALA A 64 -27.56 -1.35 -3.60
CA ALA A 64 -28.73 -0.62 -4.04
C ALA A 64 -29.66 -0.36 -2.84
N TYR A 65 -30.09 0.89 -2.69
CA TYR A 65 -31.04 1.34 -1.67
C TYR A 65 -32.19 2.13 -2.27
N GLY A 66 -33.36 1.99 -1.69
CA GLY A 66 -34.51 2.85 -1.91
C GLY A 66 -34.48 4.10 -1.02
N THR A 67 -35.33 5.08 -1.31
CA THR A 67 -35.41 6.34 -0.55
C THR A 67 -35.88 6.19 0.89
N SER A 68 -36.41 5.02 1.28
CA SER A 68 -36.85 4.71 2.64
C SER A 68 -36.05 3.61 3.32
N ASP A 69 -35.01 3.07 2.64
CA ASP A 69 -34.18 2.00 3.20
C ASP A 69 -33.16 2.61 4.17
N THR A 70 -32.90 1.91 5.26
CA THR A 70 -31.80 2.26 6.17
C THR A 70 -30.47 2.00 5.49
N ILE A 71 -29.62 3.02 5.43
CA ILE A 71 -28.30 2.94 4.81
C ILE A 71 -27.32 2.24 5.76
N GLN A 72 -26.75 1.13 5.30
CA GLN A 72 -25.72 0.41 6.07
C GLN A 72 -24.33 1.02 5.79
N PHE A 73 -23.85 1.82 6.74
CA PHE A 73 -22.50 2.39 6.65
C PHE A 73 -21.46 1.33 7.00
N PRO A 74 -20.50 1.04 6.10
CA PRO A 74 -19.46 0.06 6.37
C PRO A 74 -18.44 0.57 7.39
N VAL A 75 -17.69 -0.34 8.01
CA VAL A 75 -16.52 0.04 8.82
C VAL A 75 -15.49 0.73 7.93
N PRO A 76 -15.04 1.94 8.29
CA PRO A 76 -14.07 2.67 7.49
C PRO A 76 -12.72 1.96 7.51
N PRO A 77 -11.98 1.92 6.38
CA PRO A 77 -10.63 1.36 6.35
C PRO A 77 -9.69 2.21 7.21
N ILE A 78 -8.67 1.59 7.78
CA ILE A 78 -7.66 2.31 8.53
C ILE A 78 -6.82 3.17 7.58
N LYS A 79 -6.67 4.45 7.92
CA LYS A 79 -5.65 5.34 7.38
C LYS A 79 -4.63 5.60 8.47
N MET A 80 -3.39 5.10 8.27
CA MET A 80 -2.32 5.15 9.27
C MET A 80 -2.09 6.59 9.76
N GLY A 81 -1.96 6.74 11.06
CA GLY A 81 -1.73 8.03 11.70
C GLY A 81 -2.92 8.98 11.70
N CYS A 82 -4.08 8.57 11.17
CA CYS A 82 -5.27 9.39 11.04
C CYS A 82 -6.44 8.81 11.84
N THR A 83 -7.30 9.68 12.34
CA THR A 83 -8.58 9.28 12.95
C THR A 83 -9.68 9.43 11.92
N PHE A 84 -10.57 8.44 11.80
CA PHE A 84 -11.76 8.54 10.99
C PHE A 84 -12.71 9.58 11.61
N THR A 85 -13.17 10.54 10.79
CA THR A 85 -14.04 11.65 11.23
C THR A 85 -15.48 11.53 10.78
N GLY A 86 -15.75 10.59 9.87
CA GLY A 86 -17.09 10.35 9.34
C GLY A 86 -17.07 10.02 7.85
N TRP A 87 -18.25 9.87 7.32
CA TRP A 87 -18.48 9.72 5.89
C TRP A 87 -18.80 11.07 5.25
N SER A 88 -18.50 11.23 3.98
CA SER A 88 -18.72 12.49 3.25
C SER A 88 -20.20 12.89 3.10
N MET A 89 -21.12 11.97 3.40
CA MET A 89 -22.56 12.20 3.42
C MET A 89 -23.19 11.48 4.59
N THR A 90 -24.19 12.10 5.21
CA THR A 90 -25.08 11.46 6.18
C THR A 90 -26.18 10.66 5.46
N GLU A 91 -26.91 9.82 6.20
CA GLU A 91 -28.05 9.07 5.67
C GLU A 91 -29.09 9.98 5.01
N ASP A 92 -29.45 11.09 5.68
CA ASP A 92 -30.40 12.08 5.13
C ASP A 92 -29.89 12.71 3.82
N GLN A 93 -28.60 12.99 3.75
CA GLN A 93 -28.00 13.54 2.53
C GLN A 93 -27.99 12.53 1.38
N ILE A 94 -27.76 11.24 1.70
CA ILE A 94 -27.84 10.16 0.73
C ILE A 94 -29.29 10.03 0.21
N HIS A 95 -30.29 10.01 1.10
CA HIS A 95 -31.70 9.95 0.70
C HIS A 95 -32.12 11.16 -0.15
N ALA A 96 -31.69 12.36 0.23
CA ALA A 96 -31.94 13.56 -0.56
C ALA A 96 -31.30 13.51 -1.96
N ALA A 97 -30.09 12.94 -2.05
CA ALA A 97 -29.43 12.75 -3.33
C ALA A 97 -30.14 11.69 -4.21
N MET A 98 -30.70 10.63 -3.61
CA MET A 98 -31.51 9.62 -4.33
C MET A 98 -32.75 10.23 -4.97
N ALA A 99 -33.44 11.09 -4.24
CA ALA A 99 -34.66 11.75 -4.72
C ALA A 99 -34.41 12.63 -5.96
N ASN A 100 -33.23 13.20 -6.08
CA ASN A 100 -32.87 14.13 -7.15
C ASN A 100 -32.20 13.46 -8.36
N ASN A 101 -31.58 12.31 -8.22
CA ASN A 101 -30.64 11.86 -9.25
C ASN A 101 -30.66 10.37 -9.58
N GLY A 102 -31.43 9.52 -8.95
CA GLY A 102 -31.42 8.05 -9.18
C GLY A 102 -30.15 7.58 -9.92
N GLY A 103 -29.36 6.75 -9.41
CA GLY A 103 -28.12 6.33 -10.07
C GLY A 103 -27.02 5.93 -9.09
N ILE A 104 -25.85 6.54 -9.19
CA ILE A 104 -24.75 6.29 -8.26
C ILE A 104 -24.57 7.44 -7.30
N ILE A 105 -24.50 7.11 -6.02
CA ILE A 105 -24.09 8.03 -4.96
C ILE A 105 -22.78 7.52 -4.36
N GLN A 106 -21.73 8.30 -4.50
CA GLN A 106 -20.43 7.95 -3.94
C GLN A 106 -20.26 8.62 -2.58
N VAL A 107 -20.00 7.81 -1.55
CA VAL A 107 -19.78 8.25 -0.17
C VAL A 107 -18.35 7.91 0.23
N ARG A 108 -17.55 8.91 0.58
CA ARG A 108 -16.11 8.77 0.88
C ARG A 108 -15.85 8.76 2.37
N ALA A 109 -14.92 7.92 2.82
CA ALA A 109 -14.39 7.95 4.16
C ALA A 109 -13.50 9.20 4.38
N LEU A 110 -13.79 9.97 5.42
CA LEU A 110 -13.08 11.19 5.82
C LEU A 110 -12.20 10.91 7.04
N TYR A 111 -11.05 11.56 7.09
CA TYR A 111 -10.05 11.38 8.15
C TYR A 111 -9.45 12.72 8.55
N THR A 112 -8.97 12.80 9.80
CA THR A 112 -8.08 13.89 10.21
C THR A 112 -6.79 13.86 9.37
N GLU A 113 -6.05 14.97 9.42
CA GLU A 113 -4.63 14.91 9.03
C GLU A 113 -3.88 13.99 10.00
N PRO A 114 -2.84 13.29 9.53
CA PRO A 114 -1.98 12.49 10.38
C PRO A 114 -1.34 13.37 11.46
N SER A 115 -1.54 13.01 12.73
CA SER A 115 -1.07 13.80 13.89
C SER A 115 -0.35 12.97 14.95
N ILE A 116 -0.35 11.64 14.83
CA ILE A 116 0.37 10.77 15.76
C ILE A 116 1.86 10.91 15.46
N VAL A 117 2.62 11.38 16.45
CA VAL A 117 4.07 11.58 16.34
C VAL A 117 4.80 10.32 16.81
N CYS A 118 5.83 9.96 16.10
CA CYS A 118 6.80 8.94 16.50
C CYS A 118 8.23 9.48 16.26
N LYS A 119 9.22 8.78 16.80
CA LYS A 119 10.62 9.18 16.72
C LYS A 119 11.44 8.21 15.90
N VAL A 120 12.16 8.74 14.90
CA VAL A 120 13.20 8.00 14.20
C VAL A 120 14.54 8.35 14.83
N THR A 121 15.16 7.39 15.51
CA THR A 121 16.50 7.57 16.09
C THR A 121 17.54 7.18 15.05
N VAL A 122 18.40 8.13 14.71
CA VAL A 122 19.52 7.91 13.81
C VAL A 122 20.79 7.65 14.64
N VAL A 123 21.35 6.48 14.50
CA VAL A 123 22.57 6.07 15.17
C VAL A 123 23.75 6.19 14.20
N TYR A 124 24.81 6.81 14.67
CA TYR A 124 26.07 7.00 13.96
C TYR A 124 27.19 6.13 14.55
N PRO A 125 28.35 6.02 13.89
CA PRO A 125 29.52 5.35 14.46
C PRO A 125 29.97 5.94 15.78
N GLU A 126 30.76 5.16 16.53
CA GLU A 126 31.35 5.58 17.79
C GLU A 126 32.04 6.97 17.69
N GLY A 127 31.79 7.81 18.70
CA GLY A 127 32.28 9.18 18.76
C GLY A 127 31.39 10.22 18.05
N VAL A 128 30.27 9.81 17.47
CA VAL A 128 29.29 10.70 16.86
C VAL A 128 27.94 10.53 17.53
N ASP A 129 27.39 11.63 18.06
CA ASP A 129 26.11 11.62 18.77
C ASP A 129 24.96 11.21 17.84
N SER A 130 24.09 10.32 18.35
CA SER A 130 22.82 9.98 17.71
C SER A 130 21.90 11.19 17.63
N GLU A 131 20.97 11.19 16.70
CA GLU A 131 19.95 12.22 16.58
C GLU A 131 18.56 11.62 16.52
N GLY A 132 17.56 12.39 16.97
CA GLY A 132 16.16 12.04 16.87
C GLY A 132 15.47 12.91 15.84
N VAL A 133 14.78 12.31 14.91
CA VAL A 133 13.93 12.98 13.92
C VAL A 133 12.47 12.69 14.29
N ASP A 134 11.72 13.75 14.61
CA ASP A 134 10.28 13.60 14.84
C ASP A 134 9.57 13.37 13.51
N ALA A 135 8.73 12.38 13.49
CA ALA A 135 7.98 11.98 12.31
C ALA A 135 6.51 11.80 12.65
N VAL A 136 5.65 12.00 11.66
CA VAL A 136 4.22 11.69 11.80
C VAL A 136 3.98 10.30 11.24
N VAL A 137 3.36 9.43 12.04
CA VAL A 137 3.06 8.03 11.68
C VAL A 137 2.40 7.96 10.31
N GLY A 138 2.98 7.16 9.42
CA GLY A 138 2.52 6.94 8.05
C GLY A 138 2.83 8.05 7.04
N LYS A 139 3.41 9.17 7.46
CA LYS A 139 3.98 10.18 6.54
C LYS A 139 5.41 9.84 6.16
N ALA A 140 5.71 10.00 4.87
CA ALA A 140 7.08 9.85 4.40
C ALA A 140 7.94 11.02 4.89
N ILE A 141 9.12 10.69 5.39
CA ILE A 141 10.18 11.62 5.76
C ILE A 141 11.47 11.24 5.05
N ASP A 142 12.35 12.21 4.89
CA ASP A 142 13.72 12.01 4.42
C ASP A 142 14.68 12.09 5.60
N VAL A 143 15.50 11.05 5.76
CA VAL A 143 16.58 10.99 6.76
C VAL A 143 17.90 11.00 6.01
N THR A 144 18.73 12.01 6.26
CA THR A 144 20.02 12.19 5.55
C THR A 144 21.18 11.96 6.50
N ALA A 145 22.10 11.08 6.11
CA ALA A 145 23.30 10.80 6.88
C ALA A 145 24.23 12.04 6.96
N LYS A 146 24.79 12.32 8.15
CA LYS A 146 25.75 13.39 8.37
C LYS A 146 27.03 13.17 7.58
N ASP A 147 27.70 14.27 7.22
CA ASP A 147 29.09 14.19 6.80
C ASP A 147 29.97 14.05 8.04
N ILE A 148 30.81 13.01 8.05
CA ILE A 148 31.77 12.74 9.12
C ILE A 148 33.17 12.82 8.53
N GLU A 149 34.00 13.68 9.09
CA GLU A 149 35.36 13.85 8.61
C GLU A 149 36.14 12.53 8.61
N GLY A 150 36.78 12.23 7.49
CA GLY A 150 37.54 11.01 7.29
C GLY A 150 36.72 9.74 7.14
N LYS A 151 35.39 9.83 7.06
CA LYS A 151 34.51 8.66 6.86
C LYS A 151 33.62 8.86 5.63
N THR A 152 33.46 7.79 4.86
CA THR A 152 32.54 7.74 3.71
C THR A 152 31.28 6.99 4.11
N PHE A 153 30.11 7.59 3.87
CA PHE A 153 28.84 6.89 4.07
C PHE A 153 28.76 5.67 3.14
N SER A 154 28.32 4.53 3.67
CA SER A 154 28.20 3.28 2.93
C SER A 154 26.72 2.90 2.70
N TYR A 155 25.95 2.75 3.79
CA TYR A 155 24.54 2.30 3.72
C TYR A 155 23.81 2.56 5.03
N TRP A 156 22.48 2.37 4.97
CA TRP A 156 21.60 2.38 6.13
C TRP A 156 21.21 0.96 6.52
N THR A 157 21.08 0.70 7.83
CA THR A 157 20.44 -0.51 8.35
C THR A 157 19.34 -0.17 9.35
N ASP A 158 18.45 -1.13 9.59
CA ASP A 158 17.58 -1.13 10.78
C ASP A 158 18.37 -1.56 12.02
N ASN A 159 17.65 -1.72 13.15
CA ASN A 159 18.25 -2.14 14.40
C ASN A 159 18.80 -3.58 14.35
N ASP A 160 18.20 -4.43 13.52
CA ASP A 160 18.54 -5.85 13.36
C ASP A 160 19.66 -6.07 12.33
N GLY A 161 20.13 -5.00 11.68
CA GLY A 161 21.21 -5.04 10.70
C GLY A 161 20.75 -5.30 9.26
N ASN A 162 19.44 -5.31 8.99
CA ASN A 162 18.94 -5.41 7.61
C ASN A 162 19.23 -4.12 6.85
N ILE A 163 19.71 -4.23 5.63
CA ILE A 163 20.02 -3.07 4.79
C ILE A 163 18.73 -2.40 4.32
N LEU A 164 18.63 -1.09 4.56
CA LEU A 164 17.51 -0.25 4.15
C LEU A 164 17.79 0.51 2.85
N GLY A 165 19.05 0.81 2.55
CA GLY A 165 19.44 1.52 1.34
C GLY A 165 20.89 1.98 1.34
N TYR A 166 21.42 2.28 0.15
CA TYR A 166 22.78 2.75 -0.08
C TYR A 166 22.85 4.24 -0.42
N THR A 167 21.70 4.91 -0.53
CA THR A 167 21.65 6.36 -0.78
C THR A 167 21.83 7.14 0.52
N LYS A 168 22.59 8.24 0.49
CA LYS A 168 22.83 9.07 1.67
C LYS A 168 21.56 9.60 2.30
N THR A 169 20.53 9.85 1.51
CA THR A 169 19.18 10.18 1.96
C THR A 169 18.29 8.95 1.84
N LEU A 170 17.70 8.52 2.96
CA LEU A 170 16.77 7.42 3.06
C LEU A 170 15.34 7.96 3.23
N LYS A 171 14.40 7.47 2.44
CA LYS A 171 12.98 7.80 2.57
C LYS A 171 12.28 6.73 3.40
N LEU A 172 11.62 7.14 4.50
CA LEU A 172 10.91 6.26 5.44
C LEU A 172 9.48 6.75 5.64
N ALA A 173 8.57 5.85 6.01
CA ALA A 173 7.26 6.18 6.57
C ALA A 173 7.06 5.34 7.84
N PRO A 174 7.53 5.83 8.99
CA PRO A 174 7.48 5.08 10.23
C PRO A 174 6.05 4.85 10.70
N SER A 175 5.79 3.67 11.27
CA SER A 175 4.50 3.31 11.92
C SER A 175 4.54 3.44 13.44
N ALA A 176 5.74 3.51 14.00
CA ALA A 176 6.05 3.67 15.42
C ALA A 176 7.48 4.21 15.56
N ASP A 177 7.94 4.39 16.78
CA ASP A 177 9.34 4.67 17.07
C ASP A 177 10.23 3.61 16.42
N MET A 178 11.28 4.07 15.75
CA MET A 178 12.24 3.17 15.10
C MET A 178 13.66 3.69 15.18
N THR A 179 14.63 2.79 15.02
CA THR A 179 16.05 3.12 14.95
C THR A 179 16.58 2.75 13.57
N VAL A 180 17.33 3.66 12.97
CA VAL A 180 18.13 3.43 11.76
C VAL A 180 19.58 3.73 12.05
N LYS A 181 20.50 2.97 11.47
CA LYS A 181 21.94 3.12 11.67
C LYS A 181 22.59 3.55 10.36
N ALA A 182 23.30 4.67 10.40
CA ALA A 182 24.14 5.11 9.30
C ALA A 182 25.52 4.41 9.41
N VAL A 183 25.83 3.58 8.44
CA VAL A 183 27.10 2.83 8.39
C VAL A 183 28.07 3.57 7.47
N TYR A 184 29.31 3.70 7.95
CA TYR A 184 30.40 4.35 7.24
C TYR A 184 31.57 3.37 7.13
N GLY A 185 32.28 3.41 6.02
CA GLY A 185 33.41 2.51 5.81
C GLY A 185 33.90 2.51 4.36
N GLU A 186 34.42 1.37 3.91
CA GLU A 186 34.80 1.18 2.52
C GLU A 186 33.60 1.28 1.58
N ASN A 187 33.82 1.74 0.34
CA ASN A 187 32.77 1.90 -0.67
C ASN A 187 32.04 0.56 -0.90
N ALA A 188 30.87 0.41 -0.32
CA ALA A 188 29.96 -0.65 -0.72
C ALA A 188 29.38 -0.29 -2.09
N GLU A 189 29.44 -1.23 -3.03
CA GLU A 189 28.77 -1.08 -4.32
C GLU A 189 27.27 -0.87 -4.06
N ALA A 190 26.75 0.28 -4.50
CA ALA A 190 25.34 0.61 -4.32
C ALA A 190 24.46 -0.35 -5.12
N LYS A 191 23.55 -1.05 -4.44
CA LYS A 191 22.63 -2.02 -5.03
C LYS A 191 21.19 -1.57 -4.82
N PRO A 192 20.26 -1.95 -5.71
CA PRO A 192 18.84 -1.75 -5.46
C PRO A 192 18.39 -2.53 -4.22
N VAL A 193 17.65 -1.86 -3.33
CA VAL A 193 17.10 -2.45 -2.10
C VAL A 193 15.61 -2.18 -2.02
N ILE A 194 14.85 -3.20 -1.65
CA ILE A 194 13.50 -3.08 -1.09
C ILE A 194 13.51 -3.69 0.30
N ALA A 195 13.08 -2.95 1.30
CA ALA A 195 13.03 -3.40 2.69
C ALA A 195 11.61 -3.30 3.23
N MET A 196 11.16 -4.36 3.92
CA MET A 196 9.89 -4.35 4.65
C MET A 196 10.10 -3.65 5.98
N THR A 197 9.39 -2.55 6.23
CA THR A 197 9.64 -1.66 7.38
C THR A 197 8.52 -1.66 8.41
N ALA A 198 7.31 -2.09 8.04
CA ALA A 198 6.20 -2.19 8.99
C ALA A 198 5.13 -3.17 8.54
N VAL A 199 4.43 -3.76 9.52
CA VAL A 199 3.18 -4.48 9.35
C VAL A 199 2.19 -4.00 10.40
N ASP A 200 0.94 -3.76 10.00
CA ASP A 200 -0.14 -3.40 10.91
C ASP A 200 -1.48 -3.98 10.43
N ALA A 201 -2.51 -3.89 11.26
CA ALA A 201 -3.79 -4.49 10.97
C ALA A 201 -4.97 -3.56 11.21
N GLY A 202 -6.04 -3.78 10.46
CA GLY A 202 -7.32 -3.11 10.61
C GLY A 202 -8.49 -4.05 10.42
N ALA A 203 -9.67 -3.62 10.84
CA ALA A 203 -10.91 -4.35 10.63
C ALA A 203 -11.79 -3.63 9.61
N GLY A 204 -12.48 -4.41 8.79
CA GLY A 204 -13.62 -4.00 7.97
C GLY A 204 -14.88 -4.78 8.41
N ASP A 205 -16.01 -4.55 7.76
CA ASP A 205 -17.30 -5.16 8.17
C ASP A 205 -17.31 -6.69 8.11
N SER A 206 -16.63 -7.27 7.11
CA SER A 206 -16.63 -8.73 6.87
C SER A 206 -15.23 -9.28 6.60
N TYR A 207 -14.20 -8.49 6.85
CA TYR A 207 -12.81 -8.88 6.62
C TYR A 207 -11.88 -8.10 7.53
N TYR A 208 -10.67 -8.60 7.68
CA TYR A 208 -9.56 -7.92 8.33
C TYR A 208 -8.53 -7.52 7.28
N VAL A 209 -7.85 -6.41 7.50
CA VAL A 209 -6.79 -5.93 6.61
C VAL A 209 -5.47 -6.08 7.33
N ILE A 210 -4.52 -6.75 6.70
CA ILE A 210 -3.12 -6.74 7.12
C ILE A 210 -2.36 -5.88 6.11
N SER A 211 -1.69 -4.87 6.61
CA SER A 211 -1.01 -3.88 5.78
C SER A 211 0.49 -3.99 5.95
N PHE A 212 1.19 -4.00 4.84
CA PHE A 212 2.65 -4.05 4.80
C PHE A 212 3.19 -2.74 4.23
N THR A 213 4.22 -2.20 4.86
CA THR A 213 4.94 -1.02 4.37
C THR A 213 6.34 -1.46 3.91
N ALA A 214 6.71 -1.04 2.72
CA ALA A 214 8.02 -1.27 2.15
C ALA A 214 8.68 0.04 1.73
N THR A 215 9.99 0.15 2.00
CA THR A 215 10.83 1.25 1.53
C THR A 215 11.70 0.75 0.37
N ARG A 216 11.95 1.63 -0.60
CA ARG A 216 12.81 1.36 -1.75
C ARG A 216 13.94 2.38 -1.81
N ALA A 217 15.13 1.89 -2.12
CA ALA A 217 16.30 2.70 -2.41
C ALA A 217 16.99 2.10 -3.65
N VAL A 218 16.82 2.74 -4.78
CA VAL A 218 17.32 2.28 -6.08
C VAL A 218 18.36 3.28 -6.58
N PRO A 219 19.63 2.87 -6.83
CA PRO A 219 20.66 3.73 -7.40
C PRO A 219 20.31 4.22 -8.80
N GLU A 220 21.03 5.23 -9.28
CA GLU A 220 20.96 5.66 -10.68
C GLU A 220 21.30 4.51 -11.66
N GLY A 221 20.75 4.59 -12.85
CA GLY A 221 20.99 3.60 -13.92
C GLY A 221 19.98 2.45 -13.97
N TYR A 222 18.94 2.50 -13.15
CA TYR A 222 17.84 1.54 -13.16
C TYR A 222 16.50 2.22 -13.47
N GLU A 223 15.63 1.47 -14.14
CA GLU A 223 14.22 1.79 -14.36
C GLU A 223 13.36 0.82 -13.52
N LEU A 224 12.38 1.33 -12.79
CA LEU A 224 11.42 0.51 -12.05
C LEU A 224 10.31 0.05 -12.99
N VAL A 225 10.35 -1.23 -13.35
CA VAL A 225 9.34 -1.86 -14.23
C VAL A 225 8.09 -2.24 -13.42
N LYS A 226 8.29 -2.83 -12.24
CA LYS A 226 7.20 -3.30 -11.37
C LYS A 226 7.67 -3.36 -9.93
N GLN A 227 6.76 -3.16 -9.00
CA GLN A 227 6.99 -3.38 -7.58
C GLN A 227 5.75 -3.94 -6.92
N GLY A 228 5.93 -4.57 -5.78
CA GLY A 228 4.81 -5.12 -5.05
C GLY A 228 5.21 -5.91 -3.82
N ILE A 229 4.23 -6.63 -3.33
CA ILE A 229 4.40 -7.62 -2.27
C ILE A 229 3.86 -8.96 -2.76
N LEU A 230 4.64 -10.00 -2.55
CA LEU A 230 4.18 -11.38 -2.58
C LEU A 230 3.71 -11.76 -1.18
N TYR A 231 2.52 -12.32 -1.07
CA TYR A 231 1.98 -12.71 0.22
C TYR A 231 1.26 -14.06 0.16
N SER A 232 1.22 -14.73 1.30
CA SER A 232 0.54 -16.01 1.46
C SER A 232 0.04 -16.17 2.89
N ILE A 233 -0.95 -17.03 3.08
CA ILE A 233 -1.42 -17.51 4.39
C ILE A 233 -0.78 -18.86 4.77
N ASP A 234 0.05 -19.42 3.91
CA ASP A 234 0.68 -20.72 4.09
C ASP A 234 1.76 -20.65 5.18
N SER A 235 1.69 -21.57 6.13
CA SER A 235 2.67 -21.67 7.22
C SER A 235 4.10 -21.95 6.77
N ARG A 236 4.29 -22.44 5.54
CA ARG A 236 5.64 -22.57 4.93
C ARG A 236 6.37 -21.22 4.85
N CYS A 237 5.63 -20.13 4.89
CA CYS A 237 6.19 -18.77 4.91
C CYS A 237 6.74 -18.35 6.28
N ALA A 238 6.63 -19.18 7.33
CA ALA A 238 7.12 -18.88 8.69
C ALA A 238 8.58 -19.27 8.93
N GLY A 239 9.25 -19.93 7.99
CA GLY A 239 10.62 -20.45 8.17
C GLY A 239 11.61 -19.96 7.12
N ASP A 240 12.83 -20.48 7.17
CA ASP A 240 13.92 -20.10 6.27
C ASP A 240 13.62 -20.37 4.78
N ALA A 241 12.82 -21.41 4.49
CA ALA A 241 12.36 -21.72 3.13
C ALA A 241 11.33 -20.70 2.57
N ALA A 242 10.84 -19.79 3.39
CA ALA A 242 9.86 -18.79 2.99
C ALA A 242 10.37 -17.87 1.86
N LYS A 243 11.65 -17.57 1.85
CA LYS A 243 12.29 -16.74 0.81
C LYS A 243 12.21 -17.37 -0.58
N ASP A 244 12.29 -18.68 -0.68
CA ASP A 244 12.17 -19.41 -1.94
C ASP A 244 10.71 -19.57 -2.35
N TYR A 245 9.80 -19.67 -1.39
CA TYR A 245 8.37 -19.77 -1.65
C TYR A 245 7.75 -18.41 -2.03
N LEU A 246 8.09 -17.33 -1.32
CA LEU A 246 7.67 -15.97 -1.64
C LEU A 246 8.62 -15.33 -2.67
N LYS A 247 8.64 -15.92 -3.87
CA LYS A 247 9.47 -15.50 -5.00
C LYS A 247 8.69 -15.68 -6.30
N LEU A 248 8.86 -14.78 -7.24
CA LEU A 248 8.28 -14.91 -8.57
C LEU A 248 8.92 -16.08 -9.33
N THR A 249 8.13 -16.75 -10.12
CA THR A 249 8.61 -17.75 -11.09
C THR A 249 9.47 -17.11 -12.17
N ALA A 250 10.18 -17.89 -12.95
CA ALA A 250 11.04 -17.38 -14.02
C ALA A 250 10.32 -16.53 -15.08
N ASP A 251 9.02 -16.76 -15.25
CA ASP A 251 8.14 -15.97 -16.13
C ASP A 251 7.51 -14.75 -15.44
N GLY A 252 7.97 -14.42 -14.23
CA GLY A 252 7.58 -13.21 -13.49
C GLY A 252 6.19 -13.25 -12.84
N LYS A 253 5.63 -14.46 -12.63
CA LYS A 253 4.33 -14.65 -11.98
C LYS A 253 4.48 -15.14 -10.54
N ALA A 254 3.48 -14.86 -9.71
CA ALA A 254 3.38 -15.47 -8.40
C ALA A 254 3.12 -16.98 -8.52
N PRO A 255 3.81 -17.85 -7.75
CA PRO A 255 3.57 -19.28 -7.76
C PRO A 255 2.21 -19.63 -7.13
N GLU A 256 1.78 -20.88 -7.28
CA GLU A 256 0.53 -21.37 -6.68
C GLU A 256 0.53 -21.20 -5.15
N GLY A 257 -0.57 -20.66 -4.61
CA GLY A 257 -0.72 -20.37 -3.18
C GLY A 257 -0.04 -19.08 -2.72
N VAL A 258 0.63 -18.37 -3.63
CA VAL A 258 1.17 -17.04 -3.41
C VAL A 258 0.34 -16.02 -4.19
N TYR A 259 -0.02 -14.95 -3.52
CA TYR A 259 -0.75 -13.85 -4.12
C TYR A 259 0.18 -12.65 -4.29
N GLU A 260 -0.16 -11.81 -5.25
CA GLU A 260 0.63 -10.63 -5.58
C GLU A 260 -0.22 -9.37 -5.43
N PHE A 261 0.29 -8.40 -4.69
CA PHE A 261 -0.11 -7.01 -4.82
C PHE A 261 0.98 -6.23 -5.54
N SER A 262 0.63 -5.62 -6.65
CA SER A 262 1.55 -4.76 -7.40
C SER A 262 0.93 -3.38 -7.59
N GLY A 263 1.78 -2.36 -7.68
CA GLY A 263 1.36 -0.97 -7.89
C GLY A 263 1.92 -0.03 -6.82
N GLY A 264 1.38 1.18 -6.77
CA GLY A 264 1.86 2.28 -5.95
C GLY A 264 2.56 3.34 -6.80
N ASN A 265 3.38 4.20 -6.19
CA ASN A 265 4.18 5.17 -6.92
C ASN A 265 5.38 4.48 -7.60
N ASN A 266 5.87 5.08 -8.68
CA ASN A 266 7.01 4.57 -9.46
C ASN A 266 8.32 5.27 -9.09
N ASP A 267 8.37 5.97 -7.95
CA ASP A 267 9.60 6.62 -7.49
C ASP A 267 10.65 5.54 -7.18
N LEU A 268 11.87 5.72 -7.70
CA LEU A 268 12.99 4.83 -7.45
C LEU A 268 13.35 4.78 -5.95
N ASN A 269 13.23 5.93 -5.28
CA ASN A 269 13.37 6.06 -3.83
C ASN A 269 12.03 6.45 -3.24
N GLY A 270 11.42 5.56 -2.48
CA GLY A 270 10.07 5.81 -1.99
C GLY A 270 9.54 4.76 -1.04
N VAL A 271 8.37 5.04 -0.52
CA VAL A 271 7.63 4.15 0.37
C VAL A 271 6.32 3.76 -0.28
N THR A 272 5.96 2.49 -0.17
CA THR A 272 4.65 1.98 -0.60
C THR A 272 4.03 1.13 0.48
N ARG A 273 2.71 1.26 0.64
CA ARG A 273 1.88 0.47 1.55
C ARG A 273 0.96 -0.44 0.74
N PHE A 274 0.90 -1.70 1.13
CA PHE A 274 0.10 -2.74 0.49
C PHE A 274 -0.86 -3.35 1.51
N ASN A 275 -2.11 -3.60 1.12
CA ASN A 275 -3.17 -4.05 2.00
C ASN A 275 -3.69 -5.43 1.56
N GLY A 276 -3.46 -6.45 2.38
CA GLY A 276 -4.02 -7.80 2.21
C GLY A 276 -5.32 -7.96 3.01
N LYS A 277 -6.32 -8.62 2.42
CA LYS A 277 -7.59 -8.90 3.11
C LYS A 277 -7.67 -10.35 3.53
N VAL A 278 -8.07 -10.60 4.78
CA VAL A 278 -8.34 -11.94 5.33
C VAL A 278 -9.72 -11.98 5.97
N ARG A 279 -10.34 -13.16 6.00
CA ARG A 279 -11.71 -13.32 6.52
C ARG A 279 -11.77 -13.53 8.03
N THR A 280 -10.71 -14.07 8.63
CA THR A 280 -10.66 -14.36 10.07
C THR A 280 -9.55 -13.59 10.75
N ALA A 281 -9.82 -13.11 11.96
CA ALA A 281 -8.89 -12.29 12.75
C ALA A 281 -7.57 -12.99 13.08
N GLY A 282 -7.60 -14.33 13.18
CA GLY A 282 -6.42 -15.15 13.49
C GLY A 282 -5.60 -15.56 12.27
N THR A 283 -6.06 -15.28 11.04
CA THR A 283 -5.29 -15.63 9.84
C THR A 283 -4.04 -14.78 9.75
N THR A 284 -2.88 -15.42 9.83
CA THR A 284 -1.59 -14.78 9.63
C THR A 284 -1.30 -14.63 8.13
N LEU A 285 -0.95 -13.42 7.73
CA LEU A 285 -0.45 -13.10 6.41
C LEU A 285 1.07 -12.93 6.49
N TYR A 286 1.79 -13.57 5.58
CA TYR A 286 3.24 -13.43 5.41
C TYR A 286 3.49 -12.62 4.15
N GLY A 287 4.29 -11.57 4.22
CA GLY A 287 4.55 -10.66 3.10
C GLY A 287 6.03 -10.45 2.86
N ARG A 288 6.43 -10.48 1.59
CA ARG A 288 7.78 -10.18 1.11
C ARG A 288 7.72 -9.15 -0.01
N GLY A 289 8.48 -8.07 0.14
CA GLY A 289 8.61 -7.04 -0.88
C GLY A 289 9.40 -7.52 -2.10
N TYR A 290 9.02 -7.07 -3.29
CA TYR A 290 9.79 -7.31 -4.50
C TYR A 290 9.78 -6.10 -5.43
N MET A 291 10.82 -6.01 -6.27
CA MET A 291 10.91 -5.08 -7.40
C MET A 291 11.40 -5.83 -8.63
N ILE A 292 10.93 -5.41 -9.79
CA ILE A 292 11.48 -5.75 -11.10
C ILE A 292 12.08 -4.48 -11.66
N LEU A 293 13.35 -4.50 -11.90
CA LEU A 293 14.12 -3.36 -12.43
C LEU A 293 14.70 -3.72 -13.79
N LYS A 294 14.98 -2.70 -14.58
CA LYS A 294 15.73 -2.81 -15.82
C LYS A 294 16.95 -1.89 -15.72
N ASN A 295 18.14 -2.42 -15.97
CA ASN A 295 19.35 -1.59 -15.99
C ASN A 295 19.55 -0.90 -17.33
N SER A 296 20.56 -0.04 -17.45
CA SER A 296 20.89 0.70 -18.66
C SER A 296 21.29 -0.21 -19.84
N ALA A 297 21.72 -1.44 -19.60
CA ALA A 297 21.99 -2.44 -20.63
C ALA A 297 20.72 -3.19 -21.11
N GLY A 298 19.56 -2.92 -20.47
CA GLY A 298 18.29 -3.57 -20.78
C GLY A 298 18.07 -4.89 -20.06
N GLU A 299 18.96 -5.28 -19.15
CA GLU A 299 18.83 -6.51 -18.35
C GLU A 299 17.79 -6.34 -17.25
N VAL A 300 16.99 -7.39 -17.04
CA VAL A 300 15.94 -7.42 -16.02
C VAL A 300 16.49 -8.01 -14.72
N LEU A 301 16.33 -7.28 -13.62
CA LEU A 301 16.74 -7.66 -12.29
C LEU A 301 15.53 -7.84 -11.38
N TYR A 302 15.45 -8.97 -10.70
CA TYR A 302 14.47 -9.24 -9.65
C TYR A 302 15.10 -9.00 -8.28
N VAL A 303 14.57 -8.06 -7.52
CA VAL A 303 15.06 -7.69 -6.18
C VAL A 303 13.98 -8.02 -5.16
N TYR A 304 14.34 -8.65 -4.06
CA TYR A 304 13.44 -9.04 -2.99
C TYR A 304 13.92 -8.50 -1.65
N SER A 305 12.99 -8.23 -0.75
CA SER A 305 13.37 -7.91 0.63
C SER A 305 14.01 -9.12 1.31
N ASP A 306 15.01 -8.84 2.13
CA ASP A 306 15.64 -9.88 2.97
C ASP A 306 14.71 -10.31 4.08
N THR A 307 13.92 -9.39 4.62
CA THR A 307 12.94 -9.62 5.68
C THR A 307 11.59 -10.00 5.09
N ILE A 308 10.94 -11.01 5.68
CA ILE A 308 9.54 -11.35 5.51
C ILE A 308 8.84 -10.88 6.78
N LEU A 309 7.85 -9.98 6.64
CA LEU A 309 7.01 -9.59 7.74
C LEU A 309 5.75 -10.43 7.78
N SER A 310 5.22 -10.66 8.96
CA SER A 310 3.98 -11.39 9.13
C SER A 310 3.13 -10.81 10.26
N GLY A 311 1.83 -11.03 10.15
CA GLY A 311 0.91 -10.66 11.21
C GLY A 311 -0.51 -11.13 10.93
N SER A 312 -1.28 -11.20 12.00
CA SER A 312 -2.73 -11.37 11.97
C SER A 312 -3.38 -10.18 12.65
N TYR A 313 -4.68 -10.00 12.47
CA TYR A 313 -5.39 -8.94 13.21
C TYR A 313 -5.21 -9.11 14.73
N ASN A 314 -5.30 -10.35 15.22
CA ASN A 314 -5.18 -10.63 16.66
C ASN A 314 -3.77 -10.39 17.23
N SER A 315 -2.72 -10.56 16.42
CA SER A 315 -1.34 -10.38 16.86
C SER A 315 -0.83 -8.93 16.78
N LEU A 316 -1.54 -8.08 16.03
CA LEU A 316 -1.14 -6.69 15.76
C LEU A 316 -2.04 -5.65 16.45
N LYS A 317 -2.99 -6.09 17.31
CA LYS A 317 -3.95 -5.22 18.06
C LYS A 317 -3.88 -5.39 19.57
#